data_d1a287b39f628126f7b402dc7b946397
#
_entry.id   d1a287b39f628126f7b402dc7b946397
#
_cell.length_a   1.000
_cell.length_b   1.000
_cell.length_c   1.000
_cell.angle_alpha   90.00
_cell.angle_beta   90.00
_cell.angle_gamma   90.00
#
_symmetry.space_group_name_H-M   'P 1'
#
loop_
_entity.id
_entity.type
_entity.pdbx_description
1 polymer ?
#
loop_
_entity_poly.entity_id
_entity_poly.type
_entity_poly.pdbx_seq_one_letter_code
_entity_poly.pdbx_strand_id
1 'polypeptide(L)'
;MNRQNYAQDLQISVRGFGSRSTFGLRGIRMYVDGIPATMPDGQGQTSNIDIGSIDHIDVLRGPFSALYGNSSGGVINVETETGQQPTTLEASSWYGSYGSWRNSVKASGATGDGTQAGDVNYTVSASRFTTHGFRDHSSAQKNLGNAKLGVRIDDVSTLTLLFNSVHVEAQDPGGLTAEQWKNNPRQVASNVSLYDARKTVDQTQAGLHYQRQMSENDDLSVMMYAGERETTQYQSIPKATQLRAGYPGGVIALSRHYQGIDTRWTHRDALFTIPVTFTGGLDYETMTEKRKGYQNFNGDELGVQGEMRRNERNLMWNLDPYLQTAWQLTDKLSLDAGVRFSTVNFDSNDYYVTDSDPDDSGNRRYHRWLPAAALNYAIDNSWNAYVSAGRGFETPTLNELSYRAADQAGLNLNLQPATSETVELGSKKRIGNGLLTAAMFQTDTKNEIVSDSSFEGRTSYKNAGETRRRGLELGLDQQFGESWRFKAAWTLLDARYRSNACGTESCDGNRIPGIARNMAYAGLAYAPDQGWYAGTDVRYLSDIAADDENDVKAPSYTVVGVNSGYKWLVQNWTLDLFGRVDNLFDRNYIGSVIVNESNGRYYEPAPGRNYSVGLTVSYAFQ
;
A
#
# COMPACT_ATOMS: atom_id res chain seq x y z
N MET A 1 -5.67 7.56 4.32
CA MET A 1 -7.05 7.99 4.67
C MET A 1 -7.71 6.90 5.50
N ASN A 2 -8.58 7.25 6.43
CA ASN A 2 -9.28 6.29 7.27
C ASN A 2 -10.66 6.01 6.68
N ARG A 3 -10.81 4.94 5.91
CA ARG A 3 -12.09 4.61 5.28
C ARG A 3 -12.97 3.66 6.09
N GLN A 4 -12.42 2.97 7.10
CA GLN A 4 -13.16 2.00 7.93
C GLN A 4 -14.02 1.00 7.12
N ASN A 5 -13.58 0.70 5.91
CA ASN A 5 -14.14 -0.31 5.04
C ASN A 5 -13.17 -1.49 4.99
N TYR A 6 -13.45 -2.52 5.76
CA TYR A 6 -12.56 -3.67 5.91
C TYR A 6 -12.61 -4.64 4.72
N ALA A 7 -13.63 -4.53 3.85
CA ALA A 7 -13.72 -5.29 2.61
C ALA A 7 -12.70 -4.81 1.56
N GLN A 8 -12.21 -3.56 1.68
CA GLN A 8 -11.28 -2.98 0.75
C GLN A 8 -9.90 -2.83 1.36
N ASP A 9 -8.85 -3.02 0.56
CA ASP A 9 -7.48 -2.74 0.99
C ASP A 9 -7.26 -1.25 1.27
N LEU A 10 -6.22 -0.92 2.03
CA LEU A 10 -5.88 0.47 2.37
C LEU A 10 -5.63 1.30 1.11
N GLN A 11 -6.19 2.49 1.08
CA GLN A 11 -5.86 3.49 0.08
C GLN A 11 -4.67 4.32 0.57
N ILE A 12 -3.50 4.10 -0.05
CA ILE A 12 -2.27 4.84 0.25
C ILE A 12 -1.93 5.70 -0.96
N SER A 13 -1.61 6.97 -0.73
CA SER A 13 -1.17 7.89 -1.75
C SER A 13 0.15 8.54 -1.33
N VAL A 14 1.12 8.58 -2.23
CA VAL A 14 2.39 9.27 -2.05
C VAL A 14 2.52 10.30 -3.16
N ARG A 15 2.63 11.59 -2.81
CA ARG A 15 2.72 12.72 -3.76
C ARG A 15 1.59 12.72 -4.81
N GLY A 16 0.40 12.24 -4.41
CA GLY A 16 -0.76 12.15 -5.29
C GLY A 16 -0.80 10.94 -6.21
N PHE A 17 0.25 10.10 -6.26
CA PHE A 17 0.18 8.79 -6.89
C PHE A 17 -0.59 7.82 -5.99
N GLY A 18 -1.43 6.98 -6.58
CA GLY A 18 -2.30 6.07 -5.87
C GLY A 18 -3.69 6.62 -5.52
N SER A 19 -3.94 7.90 -5.68
CA SER A 19 -5.24 8.53 -5.35
C SER A 19 -6.40 8.00 -6.18
N ARG A 20 -6.14 7.60 -7.43
CA ARG A 20 -7.14 7.00 -8.33
C ARG A 20 -7.59 5.61 -7.90
N SER A 21 -6.80 4.93 -7.08
CA SER A 21 -7.12 3.59 -6.62
C SER A 21 -8.19 3.65 -5.55
N THR A 22 -9.42 3.43 -5.95
CA THR A 22 -10.54 3.34 -5.01
C THR A 22 -10.46 2.04 -4.19
N PHE A 23 -9.88 0.98 -4.74
CA PHE A 23 -9.89 -0.37 -4.18
C PHE A 23 -8.49 -0.99 -4.20
N GLY A 24 -7.64 -0.62 -3.26
CA GLY A 24 -6.28 -1.15 -3.09
C GLY A 24 -5.18 -0.11 -3.29
N LEU A 25 -3.96 -0.57 -3.39
CA LEU A 25 -2.75 0.22 -3.55
C LEU A 25 -2.35 0.28 -5.02
N ARG A 26 -2.01 1.48 -5.52
CA ARG A 26 -1.65 1.70 -6.91
C ARG A 26 -0.57 2.77 -7.06
N GLY A 27 0.34 2.60 -8.02
CA GLY A 27 1.43 3.54 -8.27
C GLY A 27 2.49 3.61 -7.17
N ILE A 28 2.44 2.70 -6.20
CA ILE A 28 3.40 2.55 -5.10
C ILE A 28 3.81 1.08 -5.05
N ARG A 29 5.10 0.80 -5.01
CA ARG A 29 5.62 -0.54 -4.81
C ARG A 29 5.72 -0.82 -3.31
N MET A 30 5.25 -1.99 -2.87
CA MET A 30 5.32 -2.38 -1.47
C MET A 30 5.95 -3.76 -1.31
N TYR A 31 6.79 -3.90 -0.29
CA TYR A 31 7.42 -5.16 0.11
C TYR A 31 7.16 -5.43 1.58
N VAL A 32 7.08 -6.71 1.93
CA VAL A 32 7.09 -7.19 3.32
C VAL A 32 8.21 -8.22 3.43
N ASP A 33 9.24 -7.93 4.22
CA ASP A 33 10.46 -8.75 4.33
C ASP A 33 11.07 -9.14 2.95
N GLY A 34 11.01 -8.23 1.98
CA GLY A 34 11.50 -8.43 0.62
C GLY A 34 10.53 -9.15 -0.33
N ILE A 35 9.44 -9.74 0.15
CA ILE A 35 8.38 -10.31 -0.71
C ILE A 35 7.48 -9.15 -1.20
N PRO A 36 7.25 -8.98 -2.51
CA PRO A 36 6.34 -7.97 -3.00
C PRO A 36 4.91 -8.17 -2.47
N ALA A 37 4.35 -7.15 -1.84
CA ALA A 37 2.91 -7.05 -1.55
C ALA A 37 2.14 -6.43 -2.73
N THR A 38 2.85 -5.92 -3.73
CA THR A 38 2.32 -5.53 -5.03
C THR A 38 2.49 -6.67 -6.01
N MET A 39 1.40 -7.03 -6.69
CA MET A 39 1.42 -8.05 -7.75
C MET A 39 2.23 -7.56 -8.96
N PRO A 40 2.62 -8.45 -9.89
CA PRO A 40 3.39 -8.06 -11.08
C PRO A 40 2.76 -6.94 -11.92
N ASP A 41 1.42 -6.76 -11.85
CA ASP A 41 0.68 -5.67 -12.52
C ASP A 41 0.76 -4.33 -11.77
N GLY A 42 1.45 -4.27 -10.62
CA GLY A 42 1.56 -3.07 -9.79
C GLY A 42 0.37 -2.83 -8.87
N GLN A 43 -0.61 -3.73 -8.79
CA GLN A 43 -1.68 -3.66 -7.80
C GLN A 43 -1.20 -4.15 -6.44
N GLY A 44 -1.20 -3.27 -5.44
CA GLY A 44 -0.79 -3.63 -4.09
C GLY A 44 -1.96 -4.04 -3.20
N GLN A 45 -1.64 -4.89 -2.21
CA GLN A 45 -2.59 -5.42 -1.23
C GLN A 45 -1.93 -5.42 0.14
N THR A 46 -2.69 -5.05 1.17
CA THR A 46 -2.17 -4.84 2.53
C THR A 46 -2.77 -5.80 3.55
N SER A 47 -3.72 -6.64 3.14
CA SER A 47 -4.49 -7.49 4.05
C SER A 47 -3.63 -8.50 4.82
N ASN A 48 -2.49 -8.92 4.25
CA ASN A 48 -1.58 -9.90 4.85
C ASN A 48 -0.46 -9.29 5.72
N ILE A 49 -0.44 -7.99 5.94
CA ILE A 49 0.57 -7.35 6.81
C ILE A 49 0.20 -7.56 8.28
N ASP A 50 1.11 -8.15 9.04
CA ASP A 50 0.99 -8.31 10.49
C ASP A 50 1.58 -7.10 11.22
N ILE A 51 0.72 -6.15 11.58
CA ILE A 51 1.14 -4.93 12.29
C ILE A 51 1.70 -5.20 13.70
N GLY A 52 1.43 -6.37 14.28
CA GLY A 52 1.92 -6.74 15.60
C GLY A 52 3.36 -7.25 15.61
N SER A 53 3.94 -7.53 14.43
CA SER A 53 5.33 -7.98 14.28
C SER A 53 6.20 -7.03 13.46
N ILE A 54 5.71 -5.83 13.11
CA ILE A 54 6.50 -4.84 12.40
C ILE A 54 7.60 -4.29 13.31
N ASP A 55 8.85 -4.34 12.83
CA ASP A 55 9.98 -3.63 13.42
C ASP A 55 10.02 -2.18 12.94
N HIS A 56 10.08 -1.98 11.62
CA HIS A 56 10.08 -0.65 11.03
C HIS A 56 9.44 -0.64 9.63
N ILE A 57 9.13 0.56 9.16
CA ILE A 57 8.64 0.83 7.81
C ILE A 57 9.51 1.90 7.18
N ASP A 58 10.13 1.56 6.05
CA ASP A 58 10.87 2.51 5.23
C ASP A 58 10.02 3.01 4.07
N VAL A 59 10.01 4.32 3.86
CA VAL A 59 9.31 4.95 2.74
C VAL A 59 10.32 5.68 1.86
N LEU A 60 10.58 5.12 0.68
CA LEU A 60 11.41 5.74 -0.35
C LEU A 60 10.51 6.54 -1.28
N ARG A 61 10.75 7.85 -1.34
CA ARG A 61 10.03 8.78 -2.21
C ARG A 61 10.97 9.37 -3.25
N GLY A 62 10.41 9.83 -4.36
CA GLY A 62 11.18 10.50 -5.40
C GLY A 62 11.74 9.59 -6.48
N PRO A 63 12.65 10.09 -7.33
CA PRO A 63 13.06 9.46 -8.57
C PRO A 63 13.65 8.04 -8.44
N PHE A 64 14.33 7.75 -7.36
CA PHE A 64 14.93 6.43 -7.14
C PHE A 64 13.92 5.31 -6.89
N SER A 65 12.66 5.64 -6.58
CA SER A 65 11.60 4.64 -6.52
C SER A 65 11.42 3.90 -7.84
N ALA A 66 11.72 4.52 -8.96
CA ALA A 66 11.66 3.91 -10.29
C ALA A 66 12.59 2.70 -10.43
N LEU A 67 13.68 2.63 -9.68
CA LEU A 67 14.60 1.47 -9.68
C LEU A 67 13.97 0.20 -9.09
N TYR A 68 12.79 0.31 -8.47
CA TYR A 68 12.02 -0.83 -7.97
C TYR A 68 10.92 -1.30 -8.96
N GLY A 69 10.87 -0.74 -10.17
CA GLY A 69 10.01 -1.18 -11.27
C GLY A 69 8.71 -0.40 -11.39
N ASN A 70 7.60 -1.08 -11.56
CA ASN A 70 6.28 -0.55 -11.87
C ASN A 70 5.71 0.34 -10.73
N SER A 71 6.26 1.55 -10.61
CA SER A 71 5.91 2.54 -9.58
C SER A 71 6.38 3.93 -9.98
N SER A 72 5.57 4.95 -9.72
CA SER A 72 5.93 6.36 -9.88
C SER A 72 5.88 7.16 -8.56
N GLY A 73 5.10 6.69 -7.59
CA GLY A 73 4.84 7.39 -6.33
C GLY A 73 5.90 7.13 -5.27
N GLY A 74 6.41 5.92 -5.19
CA GLY A 74 7.36 5.54 -4.16
C GLY A 74 7.40 4.05 -3.87
N VAL A 75 8.24 3.70 -2.90
CA VAL A 75 8.38 2.33 -2.38
C VAL A 75 8.15 2.34 -0.88
N ILE A 76 7.43 1.35 -0.39
CA ILE A 76 7.23 1.10 1.03
C ILE A 76 7.78 -0.28 1.35
N ASN A 77 8.80 -0.35 2.21
CA ASN A 77 9.33 -1.58 2.76
C ASN A 77 8.82 -1.74 4.18
N VAL A 78 8.15 -2.85 4.45
CA VAL A 78 7.74 -3.26 5.79
C VAL A 78 8.66 -4.39 6.23
N GLU A 79 9.43 -4.16 7.28
CA GLU A 79 10.29 -5.18 7.87
C GLU A 79 9.68 -5.68 9.17
N THR A 80 9.56 -7.00 9.30
CA THR A 80 9.12 -7.62 10.55
C THR A 80 10.29 -7.87 11.48
N GLU A 81 10.01 -7.97 12.77
CA GLU A 81 11.01 -8.21 13.83
C GLU A 81 11.86 -9.44 13.50
N THR A 82 13.15 -9.33 13.75
CA THR A 82 14.09 -10.45 13.78
C THR A 82 14.28 -10.89 15.22
N GLY A 83 14.08 -12.17 15.49
CA GLY A 83 14.21 -12.73 16.83
C GLY A 83 15.60 -12.49 17.43
N GLN A 84 15.64 -12.15 18.70
CA GLN A 84 16.86 -11.89 19.48
C GLN A 84 16.79 -12.59 20.84
N GLN A 85 17.91 -12.69 21.53
CA GLN A 85 17.93 -13.11 22.93
C GLN A 85 17.60 -11.93 23.85
N PRO A 86 16.91 -12.16 24.98
CA PRO A 86 16.30 -13.42 25.39
C PRO A 86 15.05 -13.76 24.57
N THR A 87 14.72 -15.04 24.47
CA THR A 87 13.44 -15.46 23.88
C THR A 87 12.28 -14.84 24.64
N THR A 88 11.30 -14.30 23.92
CA THR A 88 10.10 -13.66 24.47
C THR A 88 8.83 -14.33 23.99
N LEU A 89 7.85 -14.44 24.87
CA LEU A 89 6.47 -14.80 24.53
C LEU A 89 5.56 -13.64 24.91
N GLU A 90 4.78 -13.15 23.94
CA GLU A 90 3.88 -12.02 24.11
C GLU A 90 2.44 -12.42 23.80
N ALA A 91 1.50 -11.97 24.61
CA ALA A 91 0.07 -12.06 24.37
C ALA A 91 -0.55 -10.68 24.51
N SER A 92 -1.37 -10.29 23.53
CA SER A 92 -2.04 -8.99 23.50
C SER A 92 -3.53 -9.15 23.25
N SER A 93 -4.33 -8.42 24.01
CA SER A 93 -5.77 -8.31 23.81
C SER A 93 -6.18 -6.86 23.80
N TRP A 94 -6.91 -6.46 22.78
CA TRP A 94 -7.38 -5.10 22.55
C TRP A 94 -8.87 -5.11 22.26
N TYR A 95 -9.60 -4.22 22.95
CA TYR A 95 -11.02 -4.00 22.76
C TYR A 95 -11.30 -2.55 22.40
N GLY A 96 -12.21 -2.31 21.45
CA GLY A 96 -12.54 -0.97 20.99
C GLY A 96 -14.02 -0.77 20.66
N SER A 97 -14.37 0.46 20.33
CA SER A 97 -15.69 0.85 19.87
C SER A 97 -16.16 -0.06 18.72
N TYR A 98 -17.47 -0.14 18.54
CA TYR A 98 -18.13 -0.95 17.50
C TYR A 98 -17.92 -2.46 17.68
N GLY A 99 -17.73 -2.92 18.91
CA GLY A 99 -17.48 -4.33 19.21
C GLY A 99 -16.18 -4.85 18.60
N SER A 100 -15.18 -3.99 18.45
CA SER A 100 -13.90 -4.37 17.87
C SER A 100 -13.05 -5.12 18.89
N TRP A 101 -12.51 -6.28 18.51
CA TRP A 101 -11.58 -7.09 19.29
C TRP A 101 -10.39 -7.46 18.45
N ARG A 102 -9.20 -7.39 19.05
CA ARG A 102 -8.00 -8.01 18.49
C ARG A 102 -7.28 -8.78 19.57
N ASN A 103 -7.01 -10.05 19.31
CA ASN A 103 -6.19 -10.90 20.14
C ASN A 103 -4.99 -11.36 19.32
N SER A 104 -3.82 -11.39 19.93
CA SER A 104 -2.61 -11.86 19.26
C SER A 104 -1.67 -12.55 20.24
N VAL A 105 -0.90 -13.49 19.70
CA VAL A 105 0.23 -14.12 20.39
C VAL A 105 1.46 -14.03 19.49
N LYS A 106 2.63 -13.81 20.09
CA LYS A 106 3.90 -13.73 19.38
C LYS A 106 5.00 -14.37 20.19
N ALA A 107 5.80 -15.22 19.56
CA ALA A 107 7.03 -15.78 20.11
C ALA A 107 8.20 -15.30 19.26
N SER A 108 9.24 -14.77 19.91
CA SER A 108 10.44 -14.25 19.24
C SER A 108 11.67 -14.63 20.02
N GLY A 109 12.72 -15.09 19.34
CA GLY A 109 13.94 -15.52 20.03
C GLY A 109 15.09 -15.89 19.10
N ALA A 110 16.23 -16.20 19.71
CA ALA A 110 17.42 -16.68 19.00
C ALA A 110 18.19 -17.71 19.86
N THR A 111 18.94 -18.61 19.19
CA THR A 111 19.80 -19.59 19.86
C THR A 111 21.20 -19.03 20.13
N GLY A 112 21.62 -17.99 19.40
CA GLY A 112 22.93 -17.34 19.51
C GLY A 112 22.82 -15.85 19.20
N ASP A 113 23.96 -15.19 18.97
CA ASP A 113 24.04 -13.79 18.58
C ASP A 113 24.00 -13.57 17.05
N GLY A 114 23.82 -14.62 16.27
CA GLY A 114 23.75 -14.59 14.81
C GLY A 114 25.12 -14.57 14.12
N THR A 115 26.20 -14.77 14.85
CA THR A 115 27.57 -14.72 14.29
C THR A 115 28.15 -16.09 13.97
N GLN A 116 27.62 -17.16 14.58
CA GLN A 116 28.16 -18.51 14.43
C GLN A 116 27.27 -19.38 13.50
N ALA A 117 27.93 -20.28 12.77
CA ALA A 117 27.23 -21.29 11.98
C ALA A 117 26.31 -22.13 12.86
N GLY A 118 25.05 -22.26 12.43
CA GLY A 118 24.00 -22.94 13.20
C GLY A 118 23.17 -22.05 14.13
N ASP A 119 23.52 -20.76 14.26
CA ASP A 119 22.67 -19.81 14.97
C ASP A 119 21.35 -19.63 14.24
N VAL A 120 20.26 -19.68 15.02
CA VAL A 120 18.89 -19.56 14.50
C VAL A 120 18.21 -18.41 15.22
N ASN A 121 17.48 -17.58 14.48
CA ASN A 121 16.53 -16.62 15.02
C ASN A 121 15.13 -16.88 14.46
N TYR A 122 14.11 -16.51 15.22
CA TYR A 122 12.73 -16.73 14.80
C TYR A 122 11.79 -15.69 15.39
N THR A 123 10.74 -15.37 14.62
CA THR A 123 9.56 -14.63 15.08
C THR A 123 8.33 -15.29 14.47
N VAL A 124 7.41 -15.72 15.32
CA VAL A 124 6.15 -16.36 14.92
C VAL A 124 5.01 -15.64 15.61
N SER A 125 3.99 -15.27 14.84
CA SER A 125 2.81 -14.57 15.36
C SER A 125 1.51 -15.12 14.79
N ALA A 126 0.45 -15.01 15.57
CA ALA A 126 -0.91 -15.27 15.14
C ALA A 126 -1.84 -14.23 15.75
N SER A 127 -2.80 -13.75 14.96
CA SER A 127 -3.77 -12.76 15.43
C SER A 127 -5.15 -13.01 14.85
N ARG A 128 -6.17 -12.61 15.62
CA ARG A 128 -7.56 -12.57 15.22
C ARG A 128 -8.15 -11.21 15.53
N PHE A 129 -8.77 -10.60 14.54
CA PHE A 129 -9.52 -9.35 14.64
C PHE A 129 -10.97 -9.57 14.26
N THR A 130 -11.90 -8.99 15.02
CA THR A 130 -13.33 -8.97 14.72
C THR A 130 -13.90 -7.59 15.02
N THR A 131 -14.92 -7.17 14.27
CA THR A 131 -15.64 -5.90 14.51
C THR A 131 -17.05 -5.96 13.94
N HIS A 132 -17.98 -5.22 14.54
CA HIS A 132 -19.28 -4.95 13.92
C HIS A 132 -19.21 -3.80 12.92
N GLY A 133 -18.12 -2.99 12.98
CA GLY A 133 -17.89 -1.82 12.13
C GLY A 133 -18.64 -0.56 12.58
N PHE A 134 -18.17 0.59 12.10
CA PHE A 134 -18.76 1.90 12.39
C PHE A 134 -20.11 2.08 11.69
N ARG A 135 -20.19 1.65 10.43
CA ARG A 135 -21.39 1.78 9.58
C ARG A 135 -22.24 0.52 9.68
N ASP A 136 -23.51 0.66 9.33
CA ASP A 136 -24.34 -0.50 9.04
C ASP A 136 -23.69 -1.31 7.93
N HIS A 137 -23.87 -2.64 7.93
CA HIS A 137 -23.30 -3.54 6.93
C HIS A 137 -21.76 -3.35 6.73
N SER A 138 -21.00 -3.29 7.83
CA SER A 138 -19.53 -3.10 7.81
C SER A 138 -18.77 -4.01 8.77
N SER A 139 -19.40 -5.12 9.18
CA SER A 139 -18.74 -6.11 10.04
C SER A 139 -17.57 -6.79 9.31
N ALA A 140 -16.58 -7.20 10.08
CA ALA A 140 -15.42 -7.88 9.54
C ALA A 140 -14.78 -8.85 10.54
N GLN A 141 -14.13 -9.88 10.01
CA GLN A 141 -13.19 -10.71 10.74
C GLN A 141 -11.92 -10.94 9.91
N LYS A 142 -10.80 -11.04 10.60
CA LYS A 142 -9.48 -11.31 10.01
C LYS A 142 -8.69 -12.24 10.91
N ASN A 143 -8.19 -13.34 10.33
CA ASN A 143 -7.23 -14.23 10.97
C ASN A 143 -5.91 -14.12 10.20
N LEU A 144 -4.80 -14.00 10.90
CA LEU A 144 -3.48 -13.83 10.29
C LEU A 144 -2.43 -14.61 11.06
N GLY A 145 -1.59 -15.36 10.34
CA GLY A 145 -0.41 -16.02 10.83
C GLY A 145 0.83 -15.57 10.07
N ASN A 146 1.94 -15.37 10.77
CA ASN A 146 3.21 -14.93 10.19
C ASN A 146 4.37 -15.64 10.87
N ALA A 147 5.38 -16.05 10.10
CA ALA A 147 6.60 -16.66 10.61
C ALA A 147 7.82 -16.21 9.81
N LYS A 148 8.89 -15.87 10.52
CA LYS A 148 10.21 -15.53 9.98
C LYS A 148 11.24 -16.35 10.75
N LEU A 149 12.03 -17.12 10.01
CA LEU A 149 13.08 -17.99 10.54
C LEU A 149 14.39 -17.69 9.83
N GLY A 150 15.37 -17.16 10.55
CA GLY A 150 16.72 -16.94 10.07
C GLY A 150 17.68 -18.01 10.53
N VAL A 151 18.55 -18.48 9.65
CA VAL A 151 19.59 -19.48 9.96
C VAL A 151 20.92 -18.98 9.43
N ARG A 152 21.93 -18.93 10.28
CA ARG A 152 23.33 -18.71 9.90
C ARG A 152 23.89 -20.05 9.39
N ILE A 153 24.09 -20.18 8.06
CA ILE A 153 24.55 -21.44 7.46
C ILE A 153 26.04 -21.65 7.73
N ASP A 154 26.82 -20.60 7.48
CA ASP A 154 28.26 -20.52 7.70
C ASP A 154 28.66 -19.06 8.03
N ASP A 155 29.97 -18.78 8.17
CA ASP A 155 30.48 -17.46 8.56
C ASP A 155 30.12 -16.35 7.57
N VAL A 156 29.73 -16.67 6.35
CA VAL A 156 29.45 -15.72 5.26
C VAL A 156 28.06 -15.82 4.67
N SER A 157 27.25 -16.78 5.12
CA SER A 157 25.93 -17.06 4.50
C SER A 157 24.80 -17.11 5.54
N THR A 158 23.69 -16.47 5.17
CA THR A 158 22.42 -16.54 5.93
C THR A 158 21.28 -16.98 5.02
N LEU A 159 20.34 -17.72 5.59
CA LEU A 159 19.09 -18.12 4.96
C LEU A 159 17.92 -17.65 5.84
N THR A 160 16.99 -16.91 5.26
CA THR A 160 15.75 -16.53 5.93
C THR A 160 14.58 -17.18 5.23
N LEU A 161 13.74 -17.89 5.99
CA LEU A 161 12.48 -18.47 5.55
C LEU A 161 11.33 -17.60 6.05
N LEU A 162 10.39 -17.33 5.18
CA LEU A 162 9.23 -16.46 5.43
C LEU A 162 7.96 -17.25 5.12
N PHE A 163 6.97 -17.11 5.99
CA PHE A 163 5.64 -17.68 5.78
C PHE A 163 4.58 -16.69 6.29
N ASN A 164 3.50 -16.55 5.51
CA ASN A 164 2.39 -15.69 5.87
C ASN A 164 1.08 -16.28 5.36
N SER A 165 0.04 -16.24 6.18
CA SER A 165 -1.31 -16.67 5.79
C SER A 165 -2.35 -15.73 6.40
N VAL A 166 -3.33 -15.33 5.61
CA VAL A 166 -4.44 -14.47 6.03
C VAL A 166 -5.76 -14.95 5.47
N HIS A 167 -6.79 -14.89 6.32
CA HIS A 167 -8.20 -15.04 5.96
C HIS A 167 -8.96 -13.81 6.40
N VAL A 168 -9.73 -13.20 5.49
CA VAL A 168 -10.57 -12.01 5.74
C VAL A 168 -11.97 -12.25 5.21
N GLU A 169 -12.97 -11.99 6.04
CA GLU A 169 -14.36 -11.84 5.63
C GLU A 169 -14.85 -10.47 6.07
N ALA A 170 -15.43 -9.70 5.18
CA ALA A 170 -15.90 -8.35 5.48
C ALA A 170 -17.10 -7.94 4.63
N GLN A 171 -18.05 -7.27 5.26
CA GLN A 171 -19.13 -6.57 4.59
C GLN A 171 -18.63 -5.25 4.01
N ASP A 172 -19.15 -4.87 2.85
CA ASP A 172 -18.78 -3.63 2.15
C ASP A 172 -19.91 -2.61 2.25
N PRO A 173 -19.76 -1.55 3.05
CA PRO A 173 -20.81 -0.56 3.24
C PRO A 173 -21.00 0.39 2.04
N GLY A 174 -20.09 0.39 1.07
CA GLY A 174 -20.11 1.30 -0.09
C GLY A 174 -20.06 2.78 0.26
N GLY A 175 -20.22 3.64 -0.74
CA GLY A 175 -20.25 5.09 -0.59
C GLY A 175 -21.65 5.64 -0.24
N LEU A 176 -21.69 6.91 0.18
CA LEU A 176 -22.91 7.69 0.45
C LEU A 176 -22.94 8.96 -0.40
N THR A 177 -24.15 9.46 -0.68
CA THR A 177 -24.33 10.82 -1.20
C THR A 177 -24.09 11.86 -0.11
N ALA A 178 -23.92 13.14 -0.49
CA ALA A 178 -23.77 14.23 0.47
C ALA A 178 -24.96 14.33 1.44
N GLU A 179 -26.17 14.13 0.95
CA GLU A 179 -27.38 14.14 1.75
C GLU A 179 -27.43 12.97 2.73
N GLN A 180 -27.16 11.77 2.25
CA GLN A 180 -27.12 10.57 3.08
C GLN A 180 -26.08 10.71 4.20
N TRP A 181 -24.87 11.18 3.88
CA TRP A 181 -23.84 11.43 4.89
C TRP A 181 -24.25 12.45 5.95
N LYS A 182 -24.85 13.58 5.53
CA LYS A 182 -25.31 14.62 6.47
C LYS A 182 -26.43 14.14 7.38
N ASN A 183 -27.36 13.34 6.85
CA ASN A 183 -28.50 12.84 7.61
C ASN A 183 -28.09 11.73 8.59
N ASN A 184 -27.32 10.75 8.16
CA ASN A 184 -26.82 9.65 8.99
C ASN A 184 -25.54 9.06 8.38
N PRO A 185 -24.35 9.37 8.90
CA PRO A 185 -23.09 8.85 8.37
C PRO A 185 -22.93 7.33 8.55
N ARG A 186 -23.76 6.70 9.37
CA ARG A 186 -23.70 5.24 9.61
C ARG A 186 -24.51 4.42 8.62
N GLN A 187 -25.48 5.04 7.94
CA GLN A 187 -26.35 4.33 6.99
C GLN A 187 -25.59 3.76 5.79
N VAL A 188 -26.22 2.82 5.12
CA VAL A 188 -25.80 2.29 3.81
C VAL A 188 -26.91 2.49 2.79
N ALA A 189 -26.55 2.47 1.52
CA ALA A 189 -27.52 2.47 0.45
C ALA A 189 -28.32 1.16 0.46
N SER A 190 -29.61 1.21 0.10
CA SER A 190 -30.52 0.05 0.18
C SER A 190 -30.03 -1.17 -0.60
N ASN A 191 -29.45 -0.96 -1.78
CA ASN A 191 -28.92 -2.06 -2.59
C ASN A 191 -27.69 -2.73 -1.97
N VAL A 192 -26.93 -2.05 -1.12
CA VAL A 192 -25.81 -2.67 -0.38
C VAL A 192 -26.32 -3.83 0.48
N SER A 193 -27.38 -3.60 1.25
CA SER A 193 -27.99 -4.65 2.09
C SER A 193 -28.77 -5.68 1.27
N LEU A 194 -29.49 -5.25 0.21
CA LEU A 194 -30.27 -6.13 -0.64
C LEU A 194 -29.41 -7.16 -1.39
N TYR A 195 -28.24 -6.76 -1.87
CA TYR A 195 -27.31 -7.61 -2.59
C TYR A 195 -26.20 -8.18 -1.69
N ASP A 196 -26.27 -7.94 -0.40
CA ASP A 196 -25.32 -8.39 0.62
C ASP A 196 -23.87 -8.18 0.19
N ALA A 197 -23.53 -6.89 -0.10
CA ALA A 197 -22.21 -6.52 -0.59
C ALA A 197 -21.13 -6.91 0.42
N ARG A 198 -20.20 -7.77 0.01
CA ARG A 198 -19.17 -8.35 0.89
C ARG A 198 -17.97 -8.85 0.12
N LYS A 199 -16.89 -9.11 0.84
CA LYS A 199 -15.68 -9.66 0.25
C LYS A 199 -15.02 -10.67 1.18
N THR A 200 -14.57 -11.78 0.60
CA THR A 200 -13.75 -12.79 1.26
C THR A 200 -12.39 -12.85 0.58
N VAL A 201 -11.33 -12.96 1.37
CA VAL A 201 -9.95 -13.06 0.88
C VAL A 201 -9.24 -14.16 1.65
N ASP A 202 -8.63 -15.09 0.92
CA ASP A 202 -7.69 -16.08 1.41
C ASP A 202 -6.36 -15.89 0.71
N GLN A 203 -5.27 -15.76 1.46
CA GLN A 203 -3.92 -15.65 0.89
C GLN A 203 -2.92 -16.42 1.74
N THR A 204 -2.08 -17.21 1.07
CA THR A 204 -0.95 -17.88 1.69
C THR A 204 0.27 -17.71 0.81
N GLN A 205 1.40 -17.37 1.42
CA GLN A 205 2.67 -17.20 0.72
C GLN A 205 3.85 -17.67 1.54
N ALA A 206 4.91 -18.04 0.85
CA ALA A 206 6.20 -18.36 1.44
C ALA A 206 7.32 -17.69 0.64
N GLY A 207 8.42 -17.41 1.31
CA GLY A 207 9.61 -16.83 0.74
C GLY A 207 10.89 -17.43 1.31
N LEU A 208 11.95 -17.31 0.53
CA LEU A 208 13.29 -17.74 0.89
C LEU A 208 14.26 -16.63 0.47
N HIS A 209 15.00 -16.08 1.43
CA HIS A 209 16.02 -15.07 1.20
C HIS A 209 17.39 -15.63 1.57
N TYR A 210 18.23 -15.83 0.57
CA TYR A 210 19.60 -16.28 0.73
C TYR A 210 20.55 -15.11 0.53
N GLN A 211 21.45 -14.89 1.48
CA GLN A 211 22.47 -13.84 1.42
C GLN A 211 23.84 -14.47 1.66
N ARG A 212 24.83 -14.08 0.83
CA ARG A 212 26.21 -14.55 0.96
C ARG A 212 27.21 -13.47 0.65
N GLN A 213 28.17 -13.28 1.53
CA GLN A 213 29.38 -12.53 1.26
C GLN A 213 30.33 -13.42 0.45
N MET A 214 30.43 -13.19 -0.87
CA MET A 214 31.22 -14.00 -1.79
C MET A 214 32.73 -13.72 -1.67
N SER A 215 33.07 -12.47 -1.35
CA SER A 215 34.43 -11.97 -1.08
C SER A 215 34.35 -10.75 -0.15
N GLU A 216 35.49 -10.14 0.20
CA GLU A 216 35.50 -8.88 0.95
C GLU A 216 34.76 -7.75 0.22
N ASN A 217 34.70 -7.81 -1.10
CA ASN A 217 34.12 -6.77 -1.96
C ASN A 217 32.76 -7.19 -2.59
N ASP A 218 32.37 -8.45 -2.50
CA ASP A 218 31.23 -8.97 -3.23
C ASP A 218 30.19 -9.58 -2.32
N ASP A 219 28.94 -9.13 -2.47
CA ASP A 219 27.77 -9.71 -1.81
C ASP A 219 26.76 -10.20 -2.85
N LEU A 220 26.19 -11.37 -2.60
CA LEU A 220 25.07 -11.95 -3.35
C LEU A 220 23.82 -12.01 -2.47
N SER A 221 22.70 -11.60 -3.02
CA SER A 221 21.37 -11.73 -2.40
C SER A 221 20.41 -12.35 -3.41
N VAL A 222 19.68 -13.37 -2.97
CA VAL A 222 18.66 -14.05 -3.79
C VAL A 222 17.38 -14.18 -2.96
N MET A 223 16.31 -13.53 -3.41
CA MET A 223 14.97 -13.68 -2.86
C MET A 223 14.12 -14.51 -3.81
N MET A 224 13.47 -15.55 -3.30
CA MET A 224 12.49 -16.36 -4.03
C MET A 224 11.21 -16.42 -3.23
N TYR A 225 10.07 -16.34 -3.90
CA TYR A 225 8.77 -16.45 -3.24
C TYR A 225 7.73 -17.06 -4.15
N ALA A 226 6.70 -17.62 -3.52
CA ALA A 226 5.50 -18.10 -4.18
C ALA A 226 4.29 -17.92 -3.25
N GLY A 227 3.13 -17.74 -3.83
CA GLY A 227 1.90 -17.60 -3.08
C GLY A 227 0.65 -17.79 -3.94
N GLU A 228 -0.45 -17.90 -3.23
CA GLU A 228 -1.79 -17.96 -3.79
C GLU A 228 -2.71 -16.98 -3.10
N ARG A 229 -3.64 -16.42 -3.84
CA ARG A 229 -4.66 -15.53 -3.30
C ARG A 229 -6.00 -15.78 -3.99
N GLU A 230 -6.99 -16.08 -3.19
CA GLU A 230 -8.38 -16.18 -3.62
C GLU A 230 -9.17 -14.97 -3.12
N THR A 231 -10.05 -14.46 -3.95
CA THR A 231 -10.91 -13.33 -3.61
C THR A 231 -12.29 -13.57 -4.20
N THR A 232 -13.31 -13.50 -3.36
CA THR A 232 -14.71 -13.47 -3.80
C THR A 232 -15.36 -12.20 -3.31
N GLN A 233 -15.92 -11.40 -4.22
CA GLN A 233 -16.58 -10.14 -3.91
C GLN A 233 -17.96 -10.09 -4.51
N TYR A 234 -18.96 -9.81 -3.67
CA TYR A 234 -20.34 -9.52 -4.05
C TYR A 234 -20.52 -8.01 -4.08
N GLN A 235 -20.98 -7.49 -5.21
CA GLN A 235 -21.20 -6.05 -5.42
C GLN A 235 -22.67 -5.70 -5.35
N SER A 236 -22.99 -4.47 -4.98
CA SER A 236 -24.37 -3.96 -4.85
C SER A 236 -25.02 -3.56 -6.18
N ILE A 237 -24.63 -4.19 -7.29
CA ILE A 237 -25.09 -3.86 -8.64
C ILE A 237 -26.52 -4.35 -8.84
N PRO A 238 -27.48 -3.48 -9.26
CA PRO A 238 -28.87 -3.86 -9.45
C PRO A 238 -29.07 -4.96 -10.49
N LYS A 239 -30.03 -5.89 -10.25
CA LYS A 239 -30.38 -7.01 -11.16
C LYS A 239 -30.61 -6.55 -12.59
N ALA A 240 -31.32 -5.43 -12.78
CA ALA A 240 -31.58 -4.86 -14.12
C ALA A 240 -30.31 -4.49 -14.89
N THR A 241 -29.27 -4.03 -14.20
CA THR A 241 -27.96 -3.74 -14.77
C THR A 241 -27.24 -5.02 -15.16
N GLN A 242 -27.26 -6.02 -14.26
CA GLN A 242 -26.59 -7.31 -14.47
C GLN A 242 -27.21 -8.14 -15.60
N LEU A 243 -28.47 -7.89 -15.95
CA LEU A 243 -29.16 -8.56 -17.07
C LEU A 243 -28.83 -7.97 -18.44
N ARG A 244 -28.10 -6.84 -18.52
CA ARG A 244 -27.68 -6.27 -19.81
C ARG A 244 -26.76 -7.26 -20.55
N ALA A 245 -26.86 -7.25 -21.87
CA ALA A 245 -25.98 -8.05 -22.75
C ALA A 245 -24.52 -7.68 -22.52
N GLY A 246 -23.63 -8.67 -22.43
CA GLY A 246 -22.19 -8.47 -22.20
C GLY A 246 -21.83 -7.96 -20.79
N TYR A 247 -22.79 -7.81 -19.86
CA TYR A 247 -22.48 -7.37 -18.50
C TYR A 247 -21.91 -8.51 -17.65
N PRO A 248 -20.72 -8.34 -17.02
CA PRO A 248 -19.98 -9.45 -16.39
C PRO A 248 -20.50 -9.87 -15.00
N GLY A 249 -21.74 -9.50 -14.63
CA GLY A 249 -22.39 -9.88 -13.38
C GLY A 249 -22.03 -8.98 -12.20
N GLY A 250 -22.48 -9.36 -11.00
CA GLY A 250 -22.28 -8.65 -9.73
C GLY A 250 -21.41 -9.41 -8.72
N VAL A 251 -20.95 -10.62 -9.04
CA VAL A 251 -19.99 -11.39 -8.24
C VAL A 251 -18.68 -11.52 -9.01
N ILE A 252 -17.57 -11.21 -8.36
CA ILE A 252 -16.21 -11.39 -8.88
C ILE A 252 -15.54 -12.49 -8.07
N ALA A 253 -15.03 -13.52 -8.76
CA ALA A 253 -14.23 -14.58 -8.15
C ALA A 253 -12.86 -14.65 -8.84
N LEU A 254 -11.80 -14.42 -8.07
CA LEU A 254 -10.41 -14.40 -8.51
C LEU A 254 -9.64 -15.51 -7.80
N SER A 255 -8.90 -16.31 -8.57
CA SER A 255 -7.91 -17.25 -8.03
C SER A 255 -6.57 -16.92 -8.69
N ARG A 256 -5.60 -16.49 -7.87
CA ARG A 256 -4.27 -16.02 -8.29
C ARG A 256 -3.20 -16.91 -7.73
N HIS A 257 -2.27 -17.33 -8.59
CA HIS A 257 -1.01 -17.95 -8.21
C HIS A 257 0.11 -17.06 -8.71
N TYR A 258 1.00 -16.66 -7.82
CA TYR A 258 2.11 -15.76 -8.13
C TYR A 258 3.41 -16.28 -7.55
N GLN A 259 4.50 -15.96 -8.22
CA GLN A 259 5.85 -16.31 -7.80
C GLN A 259 6.87 -15.37 -8.42
N GLY A 260 8.05 -15.31 -7.83
CA GLY A 260 9.13 -14.49 -8.35
C GLY A 260 10.49 -14.83 -7.78
N ILE A 261 11.47 -14.24 -8.41
CA ILE A 261 12.87 -14.29 -8.00
C ILE A 261 13.51 -12.93 -8.24
N ASP A 262 14.15 -12.37 -7.22
CA ASP A 262 15.07 -11.22 -7.30
C ASP A 262 16.48 -11.70 -6.99
N THR A 263 17.41 -11.44 -7.91
CA THR A 263 18.84 -11.71 -7.71
C THR A 263 19.59 -10.40 -7.73
N ARG A 264 20.44 -10.21 -6.75
CA ARG A 264 21.23 -8.97 -6.58
C ARG A 264 22.67 -9.31 -6.25
N TRP A 265 23.58 -8.73 -7.01
CA TRP A 265 25.02 -8.76 -6.76
C TRP A 265 25.53 -7.35 -6.52
N THR A 266 26.27 -7.16 -5.42
CA THR A 266 26.88 -5.88 -5.05
C THR A 266 28.39 -6.06 -5.04
N HIS A 267 29.10 -5.19 -5.76
CA HIS A 267 30.55 -5.15 -5.84
C HIS A 267 31.09 -3.79 -5.42
N ARG A 268 32.07 -3.78 -4.53
CA ARG A 268 32.75 -2.57 -4.03
C ARG A 268 34.15 -2.51 -4.58
N ASP A 269 34.51 -1.41 -5.23
CA ASP A 269 35.84 -1.17 -5.81
C ASP A 269 36.18 0.31 -5.81
N ALA A 270 37.33 0.63 -6.35
CA ALA A 270 37.75 2.01 -6.63
C ALA A 270 38.10 2.13 -8.12
N LEU A 271 37.35 2.96 -8.84
CA LEU A 271 37.64 3.26 -10.24
C LEU A 271 38.39 4.61 -10.33
N PHE A 272 39.59 4.62 -10.89
CA PHE A 272 40.45 5.81 -10.94
C PHE A 272 40.62 6.48 -9.56
N THR A 273 40.80 5.70 -8.48
CA THR A 273 40.89 6.13 -7.08
C THR A 273 39.58 6.63 -6.44
N ILE A 274 38.48 6.68 -7.17
CA ILE A 274 37.17 7.07 -6.66
C ILE A 274 36.46 5.79 -6.15
N PRO A 275 36.09 5.73 -4.86
CA PRO A 275 35.30 4.62 -4.35
C PRO A 275 33.96 4.51 -5.07
N VAL A 276 33.64 3.30 -5.52
CA VAL A 276 32.38 3.01 -6.22
C VAL A 276 31.79 1.69 -5.73
N THR A 277 30.47 1.68 -5.57
CA THR A 277 29.68 0.46 -5.34
C THR A 277 28.80 0.22 -6.56
N PHE A 278 28.92 -0.93 -7.16
CA PHE A 278 28.06 -1.42 -8.23
C PHE A 278 27.03 -2.38 -7.65
N THR A 279 25.75 -2.21 -8.00
CA THR A 279 24.69 -3.14 -7.65
C THR A 279 23.95 -3.50 -8.92
N GLY A 280 24.09 -4.74 -9.37
CA GLY A 280 23.37 -5.26 -10.53
C GLY A 280 22.40 -6.36 -10.12
N GLY A 281 21.28 -6.47 -10.82
CA GLY A 281 20.30 -7.48 -10.49
C GLY A 281 19.32 -7.75 -11.60
N LEU A 282 18.52 -8.79 -11.35
CA LEU A 282 17.44 -9.25 -12.22
C LEU A 282 16.24 -9.59 -11.35
N ASP A 283 15.12 -8.96 -11.64
CA ASP A 283 13.84 -9.22 -11.00
C ASP A 283 12.90 -9.86 -12.03
N TYR A 284 12.39 -11.06 -11.71
CA TYR A 284 11.41 -11.78 -12.50
C TYR A 284 10.22 -12.16 -11.64
N GLU A 285 9.04 -11.75 -12.08
CA GLU A 285 7.79 -12.04 -11.40
C GLU A 285 6.77 -12.58 -12.41
N THR A 286 5.91 -13.49 -11.97
CA THR A 286 4.81 -14.00 -12.78
C THR A 286 3.58 -14.26 -11.94
N MET A 287 2.41 -14.09 -12.56
CA MET A 287 1.11 -14.37 -11.95
C MET A 287 0.16 -14.97 -12.99
N THR A 288 -0.55 -16.00 -12.58
CA THR A 288 -1.72 -16.52 -13.29
C THR A 288 -2.97 -16.19 -12.49
N GLU A 289 -3.94 -15.57 -13.13
CA GLU A 289 -5.25 -15.27 -12.56
C GLU A 289 -6.33 -16.03 -13.33
N LYS A 290 -7.17 -16.78 -12.60
CA LYS A 290 -8.47 -17.24 -13.11
C LYS A 290 -9.50 -16.25 -12.62
N ARG A 291 -10.18 -15.56 -13.54
CA ARG A 291 -11.19 -14.56 -13.26
C ARG A 291 -12.55 -15.03 -13.73
N LYS A 292 -13.49 -15.15 -12.79
CA LYS A 292 -14.87 -15.51 -13.08
C LYS A 292 -15.81 -14.41 -12.60
N GLY A 293 -16.88 -14.19 -13.34
CA GLY A 293 -17.98 -13.29 -12.99
C GLY A 293 -19.30 -14.05 -12.97
N TYR A 294 -20.16 -13.71 -11.99
CA TYR A 294 -21.47 -14.33 -11.84
C TYR A 294 -22.51 -13.25 -11.54
N GLN A 295 -23.77 -13.56 -11.80
CA GLN A 295 -24.87 -12.76 -11.29
C GLN A 295 -24.88 -12.79 -9.75
N ASN A 296 -25.22 -11.67 -9.12
CA ASN A 296 -25.43 -11.58 -7.68
C ASN A 296 -26.91 -11.78 -7.32
N PHE A 297 -27.53 -12.74 -7.97
CA PHE A 297 -28.90 -13.21 -7.71
C PHE A 297 -29.15 -14.56 -8.39
N ASN A 298 -30.10 -15.33 -7.87
CA ASN A 298 -30.59 -16.55 -8.49
C ASN A 298 -32.14 -16.50 -8.49
N GLY A 299 -32.76 -16.40 -9.67
CA GLY A 299 -34.18 -16.09 -9.77
C GLY A 299 -34.50 -14.75 -9.10
N ASP A 300 -35.30 -14.77 -8.04
CA ASP A 300 -35.68 -13.59 -7.25
C ASP A 300 -34.88 -13.43 -5.96
N GLU A 301 -34.04 -14.40 -5.63
CA GLU A 301 -33.16 -14.33 -4.47
C GLU A 301 -31.94 -13.48 -4.80
N LEU A 302 -31.75 -12.37 -4.05
CA LEU A 302 -30.64 -11.44 -4.20
C LEU A 302 -29.51 -11.76 -3.20
N GLY A 303 -28.28 -11.36 -3.50
CA GLY A 303 -27.13 -11.55 -2.61
C GLY A 303 -26.52 -12.95 -2.66
N VAL A 304 -26.92 -13.77 -3.64
CA VAL A 304 -26.44 -15.13 -3.86
C VAL A 304 -25.78 -15.26 -5.24
N GLN A 305 -24.83 -16.18 -5.37
CA GLN A 305 -24.19 -16.44 -6.65
C GLN A 305 -25.15 -17.13 -7.63
N GLY A 306 -25.39 -16.49 -8.76
CA GLY A 306 -26.23 -17.01 -9.84
C GLY A 306 -25.44 -17.50 -11.04
N GLU A 307 -25.93 -17.22 -12.24
CA GLU A 307 -25.34 -17.69 -13.51
C GLU A 307 -23.98 -17.05 -13.79
N MET A 308 -23.10 -17.83 -14.43
CA MET A 308 -21.80 -17.35 -14.90
C MET A 308 -21.98 -16.33 -16.02
N ARG A 309 -21.20 -15.24 -15.96
CA ARG A 309 -21.21 -14.14 -16.93
C ARG A 309 -19.82 -13.76 -17.43
N ARG A 310 -18.76 -14.37 -16.90
CA ARG A 310 -17.36 -14.16 -17.29
C ARG A 310 -16.51 -15.35 -16.87
N ASN A 311 -15.55 -15.75 -17.71
CA ASN A 311 -14.57 -16.80 -17.39
C ASN A 311 -13.31 -16.57 -18.20
N GLU A 312 -12.23 -16.13 -17.54
CA GLU A 312 -10.96 -15.78 -18.16
C GLU A 312 -9.79 -16.43 -17.43
N ARG A 313 -8.73 -16.66 -18.17
CA ARG A 313 -7.40 -16.98 -17.63
C ARG A 313 -6.42 -15.93 -18.10
N ASN A 314 -5.89 -15.18 -17.16
CA ASN A 314 -4.94 -14.11 -17.36
C ASN A 314 -3.56 -14.57 -16.91
N LEU A 315 -2.55 -14.44 -17.77
CA LEU A 315 -1.14 -14.64 -17.44
C LEU A 315 -0.45 -13.28 -17.53
N MET A 316 0.35 -12.97 -16.53
CA MET A 316 1.24 -11.84 -16.62
C MET A 316 2.61 -12.18 -16.06
N TRP A 317 3.61 -11.50 -16.59
CA TRP A 317 4.97 -11.56 -16.09
C TRP A 317 5.69 -10.24 -16.32
N ASN A 318 6.68 -9.96 -15.48
CA ASN A 318 7.66 -8.90 -15.68
C ASN A 318 9.07 -9.45 -15.58
N LEU A 319 9.98 -8.83 -16.32
CA LEU A 319 11.40 -9.14 -16.33
C LEU A 319 12.17 -7.83 -16.38
N ASP A 320 12.88 -7.55 -15.32
CA ASP A 320 13.48 -6.25 -15.08
C ASP A 320 14.96 -6.38 -14.68
N PRO A 321 15.90 -6.36 -15.62
CA PRO A 321 17.31 -6.16 -15.31
C PRO A 321 17.57 -4.70 -14.85
N TYR A 322 18.46 -4.53 -13.86
CA TYR A 322 18.84 -3.24 -13.36
C TYR A 322 20.33 -3.15 -12.98
N LEU A 323 20.86 -1.93 -13.06
CA LEU A 323 22.18 -1.58 -12.58
C LEU A 323 22.12 -0.26 -11.82
N GLN A 324 22.75 -0.22 -10.67
CA GLN A 324 22.86 0.95 -9.82
C GLN A 324 24.33 1.16 -9.41
N THR A 325 24.78 2.41 -9.34
CA THR A 325 26.13 2.76 -8.93
C THR A 325 26.08 3.88 -7.89
N ALA A 326 26.90 3.78 -6.86
CA ALA A 326 27.12 4.81 -5.87
C ALA A 326 28.59 5.22 -5.86
N TRP A 327 28.87 6.49 -6.11
CA TRP A 327 30.19 7.07 -6.26
C TRP A 327 30.48 8.07 -5.16
N GLN A 328 31.62 7.94 -4.45
CA GLN A 328 32.13 8.96 -3.55
C GLN A 328 33.12 9.84 -4.29
N LEU A 329 32.65 10.90 -4.97
CA LEU A 329 33.45 11.74 -5.86
C LEU A 329 34.48 12.56 -5.10
N THR A 330 34.12 13.07 -3.92
CA THR A 330 34.98 13.75 -2.96
C THR A 330 34.51 13.46 -1.54
N ASP A 331 35.20 13.92 -0.52
CA ASP A 331 34.81 13.78 0.89
C ASP A 331 33.39 14.34 1.17
N LYS A 332 32.91 15.28 0.34
CA LYS A 332 31.63 15.96 0.51
C LYS A 332 30.61 15.67 -0.59
N LEU A 333 31.02 15.15 -1.71
CA LEU A 333 30.18 14.99 -2.89
C LEU A 333 30.04 13.53 -3.26
N SER A 334 28.83 13.03 -3.31
CA SER A 334 28.48 11.68 -3.81
C SER A 334 27.48 11.74 -4.94
N LEU A 335 27.59 10.79 -5.86
CA LEU A 335 26.69 10.59 -6.98
C LEU A 335 26.11 9.18 -6.90
N ASP A 336 24.80 9.07 -6.91
CA ASP A 336 24.07 7.82 -7.11
C ASP A 336 23.44 7.87 -8.50
N ALA A 337 23.60 6.80 -9.27
CA ALA A 337 23.00 6.69 -10.60
C ALA A 337 22.55 5.26 -10.84
N GLY A 338 21.43 5.10 -11.51
CA GLY A 338 20.91 3.78 -11.80
C GLY A 338 20.04 3.77 -13.04
N VAL A 339 19.83 2.57 -13.57
CA VAL A 339 18.92 2.32 -14.69
C VAL A 339 18.29 0.96 -14.53
N ARG A 340 16.99 0.88 -14.82
CA ARG A 340 16.23 -0.36 -14.92
C ARG A 340 15.58 -0.43 -16.29
N PHE A 341 15.54 -1.62 -16.89
CA PHE A 341 14.75 -1.89 -18.07
C PHE A 341 13.58 -2.76 -17.66
N SER A 342 12.39 -2.18 -17.61
CA SER A 342 11.19 -2.88 -17.18
C SER A 342 10.41 -3.40 -18.37
N THR A 343 10.03 -4.69 -18.35
CA THR A 343 9.16 -5.33 -19.33
C THR A 343 8.01 -5.99 -18.60
N VAL A 344 6.78 -5.64 -18.97
CA VAL A 344 5.55 -6.22 -18.42
C VAL A 344 4.70 -6.76 -19.54
N ASN A 345 4.30 -8.03 -19.44
CA ASN A 345 3.49 -8.72 -20.43
C ASN A 345 2.16 -9.16 -19.82
N PHE A 346 1.09 -8.94 -20.57
CA PHE A 346 -0.27 -9.40 -20.27
C PHE A 346 -0.73 -10.32 -21.40
N ASP A 347 -1.33 -11.45 -21.04
CA ASP A 347 -1.97 -12.40 -21.93
C ASP A 347 -3.27 -12.85 -21.31
N SER A 348 -4.38 -12.70 -22.02
CA SER A 348 -5.72 -13.07 -21.56
C SER A 348 -6.36 -14.01 -22.54
N ASN A 349 -6.91 -15.12 -22.03
CA ASN A 349 -7.72 -16.06 -22.77
C ASN A 349 -9.14 -16.06 -22.20
N ASP A 350 -10.10 -15.76 -23.04
CA ASP A 350 -11.52 -15.77 -22.72
C ASP A 350 -12.14 -17.14 -23.02
N TYR A 351 -12.87 -17.68 -22.05
CA TYR A 351 -13.60 -18.97 -22.13
C TYR A 351 -15.12 -18.80 -21.98
N TYR A 352 -15.61 -17.55 -21.86
CA TYR A 352 -17.05 -17.26 -21.83
C TYR A 352 -17.44 -16.52 -23.10
N VAL A 353 -17.63 -17.25 -24.16
CA VAL A 353 -17.97 -16.71 -25.48
C VAL A 353 -19.43 -17.04 -25.80
N THR A 354 -20.21 -16.00 -26.12
CA THR A 354 -21.63 -16.09 -26.50
C THR A 354 -21.93 -15.15 -27.68
N ASP A 355 -23.12 -15.22 -28.27
CA ASP A 355 -23.55 -14.31 -29.32
C ASP A 355 -23.55 -12.82 -28.89
N SER A 356 -23.75 -12.56 -27.59
CA SER A 356 -23.78 -11.22 -27.00
C SER A 356 -22.47 -10.82 -26.30
N ASP A 357 -21.52 -11.72 -26.21
CA ASP A 357 -20.21 -11.55 -25.57
C ASP A 357 -19.16 -12.29 -26.40
N PRO A 358 -18.59 -11.65 -27.45
CA PRO A 358 -17.64 -12.30 -28.35
C PRO A 358 -16.31 -12.56 -27.64
N ASP A 359 -15.44 -13.40 -28.27
CA ASP A 359 -14.09 -13.70 -27.76
C ASP A 359 -13.27 -12.42 -27.58
N ASP A 360 -12.94 -12.10 -26.35
CA ASP A 360 -12.17 -10.92 -25.92
C ASP A 360 -10.70 -11.28 -25.59
N SER A 361 -10.22 -12.45 -26.01
CA SER A 361 -8.82 -12.86 -25.82
C SER A 361 -7.86 -11.85 -26.44
N GLY A 362 -6.73 -11.62 -25.79
CA GLY A 362 -5.74 -10.68 -26.32
C GLY A 362 -4.51 -10.56 -25.44
N ASN A 363 -3.51 -9.87 -25.97
CA ASN A 363 -2.27 -9.66 -25.25
C ASN A 363 -1.75 -8.22 -25.40
N ARG A 364 -0.92 -7.80 -24.45
CA ARG A 364 -0.18 -6.53 -24.47
C ARG A 364 1.17 -6.71 -23.82
N ARG A 365 2.17 -6.00 -24.38
CA ARG A 365 3.51 -5.91 -23.80
C ARG A 365 3.93 -4.46 -23.72
N TYR A 366 4.42 -4.07 -22.55
CA TYR A 366 4.95 -2.74 -22.29
C TYR A 366 6.41 -2.84 -21.85
N HIS A 367 7.22 -1.89 -22.24
CA HIS A 367 8.63 -1.81 -21.81
C HIS A 367 9.08 -0.36 -21.69
N ARG A 368 9.99 -0.07 -20.75
CA ARG A 368 10.55 1.26 -20.53
C ARG A 368 11.94 1.19 -19.89
N TRP A 369 12.78 2.13 -20.30
CA TRP A 369 14.01 2.45 -19.60
C TRP A 369 13.70 3.45 -18.49
N LEU A 370 14.18 3.16 -17.26
CA LEU A 370 13.92 3.92 -16.04
C LEU A 370 15.25 4.39 -15.46
N PRO A 371 15.85 5.46 -16.00
CA PRO A 371 17.06 6.06 -15.43
C PRO A 371 16.69 6.90 -14.20
N ALA A 372 17.61 6.93 -13.22
CA ALA A 372 17.58 7.84 -12.08
C ALA A 372 18.98 8.23 -11.68
N ALA A 373 19.16 9.48 -11.22
CA ALA A 373 20.41 9.97 -10.68
C ALA A 373 20.16 10.95 -9.54
N ALA A 374 21.06 10.96 -8.55
CA ALA A 374 21.07 11.94 -7.47
C ALA A 374 22.50 12.38 -7.17
N LEU A 375 22.66 13.67 -6.98
CA LEU A 375 23.90 14.29 -6.50
C LEU A 375 23.66 14.78 -5.07
N ASN A 376 24.46 14.28 -4.12
CA ASN A 376 24.41 14.64 -2.72
C ASN A 376 25.64 15.45 -2.32
N TYR A 377 25.42 16.54 -1.60
CA TYR A 377 26.49 17.38 -1.08
C TYR A 377 26.41 17.52 0.44
N ALA A 378 27.42 17.05 1.15
CA ALA A 378 27.59 17.23 2.59
C ALA A 378 28.10 18.65 2.88
N ILE A 379 27.20 19.54 3.31
CA ILE A 379 27.52 20.91 3.70
C ILE A 379 28.46 20.85 4.92
N ASP A 380 28.02 20.06 5.93
CA ASP A 380 28.80 19.67 7.09
C ASP A 380 28.40 18.27 7.59
N ASN A 381 28.95 17.79 8.70
CA ASN A 381 28.68 16.46 9.25
C ASN A 381 27.20 16.23 9.70
N SER A 382 26.42 17.30 9.81
CA SER A 382 25.04 17.27 10.27
C SER A 382 24.02 17.68 9.20
N TRP A 383 24.51 18.25 8.09
CA TRP A 383 23.65 18.87 7.09
C TRP A 383 24.05 18.49 5.68
N ASN A 384 23.13 17.94 4.91
CA ASN A 384 23.31 17.67 3.50
C ASN A 384 22.19 18.25 2.65
N ALA A 385 22.47 18.49 1.38
CA ALA A 385 21.53 18.86 0.35
C ALA A 385 21.70 17.93 -0.85
N TYR A 386 20.63 17.70 -1.59
CA TYR A 386 20.67 16.85 -2.77
C TYR A 386 19.77 17.37 -3.88
N VAL A 387 20.12 17.02 -5.11
CA VAL A 387 19.25 17.13 -6.28
C VAL A 387 19.14 15.75 -6.92
N SER A 388 17.94 15.37 -7.33
CA SER A 388 17.70 14.09 -7.99
C SER A 388 16.73 14.23 -9.15
N ALA A 389 16.88 13.36 -10.14
CA ALA A 389 15.99 13.26 -11.29
C ALA A 389 15.82 11.80 -11.70
N GLY A 390 14.66 11.44 -12.22
CA GLY A 390 14.41 10.09 -12.72
C GLY A 390 13.08 9.95 -13.41
N ARG A 391 12.91 8.79 -14.05
CA ARG A 391 11.71 8.41 -14.80
C ARG A 391 10.99 7.26 -14.12
N GLY A 392 9.69 7.43 -13.84
CA GLY A 392 8.79 6.40 -13.34
C GLY A 392 7.93 5.79 -14.47
N PHE A 393 7.37 4.63 -14.20
CA PHE A 393 6.58 3.87 -15.14
C PHE A 393 5.47 3.12 -14.41
N GLU A 394 4.25 3.19 -14.91
CA GLU A 394 3.10 2.46 -14.39
C GLU A 394 2.32 1.83 -15.54
N THR A 395 2.23 0.50 -15.55
CA THR A 395 1.33 -0.20 -16.47
C THR A 395 -0.10 -0.18 -15.94
N PRO A 396 -1.11 -0.35 -16.80
CA PRO A 396 -2.44 -0.73 -16.32
C PRO A 396 -2.36 -2.02 -15.51
N THR A 397 -3.19 -2.17 -14.48
CA THR A 397 -3.37 -3.44 -13.78
C THR A 397 -4.39 -4.32 -14.49
N LEU A 398 -4.45 -5.62 -14.14
CA LEU A 398 -5.51 -6.50 -14.63
C LEU A 398 -6.90 -5.96 -14.28
N ASN A 399 -7.06 -5.35 -13.10
CA ASN A 399 -8.34 -4.73 -12.71
C ASN A 399 -8.65 -3.49 -13.55
N GLU A 400 -7.67 -2.66 -13.87
CA GLU A 400 -7.85 -1.48 -14.72
C GLU A 400 -8.16 -1.87 -16.18
N LEU A 401 -7.57 -2.96 -16.67
CA LEU A 401 -7.88 -3.52 -17.98
C LEU A 401 -9.26 -4.22 -18.03
N SER A 402 -9.79 -4.66 -16.91
CA SER A 402 -10.93 -5.59 -16.84
C SER A 402 -12.28 -5.00 -17.27
N TYR A 403 -12.39 -3.68 -17.38
CA TYR A 403 -13.65 -3.03 -17.73
C TYR A 403 -13.43 -1.95 -18.78
N ARG A 404 -14.25 -1.99 -19.83
CA ARG A 404 -14.36 -0.93 -20.85
C ARG A 404 -15.35 0.12 -20.40
N ALA A 405 -15.24 1.34 -20.97
CA ALA A 405 -16.26 2.36 -20.83
C ALA A 405 -17.63 1.84 -21.33
N ALA A 406 -18.72 2.40 -20.79
CA ALA A 406 -20.10 2.05 -21.16
C ALA A 406 -20.47 0.58 -20.89
N ASP A 407 -19.93 -0.03 -19.81
CA ASP A 407 -20.25 -1.38 -19.35
C ASP A 407 -20.01 -2.50 -20.40
N GLN A 408 -19.13 -2.27 -21.35
CA GLN A 408 -18.78 -3.30 -22.33
C GLN A 408 -17.94 -4.40 -21.69
N ALA A 409 -18.15 -5.63 -22.12
CA ALA A 409 -17.33 -6.78 -21.73
C ALA A 409 -15.92 -6.70 -22.30
N GLY A 410 -15.02 -7.49 -21.78
CA GLY A 410 -13.67 -7.67 -22.23
C GLY A 410 -12.64 -6.70 -21.66
N LEU A 411 -11.38 -6.96 -22.00
CA LEU A 411 -10.26 -6.15 -21.52
C LEU A 411 -10.11 -4.85 -22.32
N ASN A 412 -9.87 -3.74 -21.61
CA ASN A 412 -9.52 -2.47 -22.20
C ASN A 412 -8.03 -2.45 -22.62
N LEU A 413 -7.70 -3.18 -23.67
CA LEU A 413 -6.32 -3.28 -24.19
C LEU A 413 -5.81 -1.98 -24.84
N ASN A 414 -6.63 -0.94 -24.94
CA ASN A 414 -6.23 0.37 -25.46
C ASN A 414 -5.53 1.24 -24.41
N LEU A 415 -5.64 0.91 -23.12
CA LEU A 415 -4.94 1.64 -22.08
C LEU A 415 -3.43 1.59 -22.29
N GLN A 416 -2.81 2.78 -22.25
CA GLN A 416 -1.37 2.96 -22.37
C GLN A 416 -0.74 3.09 -20.99
N PRO A 417 0.52 2.66 -20.82
CA PRO A 417 1.22 2.86 -19.55
C PRO A 417 1.52 4.34 -19.34
N ALA A 418 1.42 4.77 -18.08
CA ALA A 418 1.83 6.10 -17.67
C ALA A 418 3.36 6.17 -17.54
N THR A 419 3.95 7.29 -17.94
CA THR A 419 5.38 7.57 -17.76
C THR A 419 5.53 8.92 -17.06
N SER A 420 6.24 8.96 -15.95
CA SER A 420 6.49 10.16 -15.17
C SER A 420 7.96 10.56 -15.19
N GLU A 421 8.22 11.86 -15.21
CA GLU A 421 9.55 12.44 -15.06
C GLU A 421 9.54 13.35 -13.82
N THR A 422 10.42 13.06 -12.87
CA THR A 422 10.49 13.77 -11.59
C THR A 422 11.84 14.43 -11.42
N VAL A 423 11.83 15.68 -10.95
CA VAL A 423 13.00 16.40 -10.45
C VAL A 423 12.71 16.82 -9.02
N GLU A 424 13.69 16.63 -8.14
CA GLU A 424 13.59 16.94 -6.72
C GLU A 424 14.86 17.64 -6.24
N LEU A 425 14.66 18.66 -5.38
CA LEU A 425 15.70 19.30 -4.57
C LEU A 425 15.34 19.10 -3.11
N GLY A 426 16.26 18.60 -2.31
CA GLY A 426 16.00 18.35 -0.90
C GLY A 426 17.19 18.63 0.00
N SER A 427 16.91 18.65 1.29
CA SER A 427 17.88 18.87 2.35
C SER A 427 17.49 18.09 3.60
N LYS A 428 18.50 17.56 4.30
CA LYS A 428 18.37 16.85 5.57
C LYS A 428 19.36 17.42 6.56
N LYS A 429 18.87 17.84 7.73
CA LYS A 429 19.70 18.41 8.78
C LYS A 429 19.44 17.71 10.11
N ARG A 430 20.50 17.20 10.71
CA ARG A 430 20.46 16.71 12.09
C ARG A 430 20.46 17.91 13.05
N ILE A 431 19.53 17.93 14.00
CA ILE A 431 19.41 18.98 15.03
C ILE A 431 19.40 18.27 16.38
N GLY A 432 20.54 18.27 17.08
CA GLY A 432 20.68 17.47 18.32
C GLY A 432 20.34 15.99 18.06
N ASN A 433 19.37 15.45 18.80
CA ASN A 433 18.85 14.08 18.62
C ASN A 433 17.67 14.00 17.65
N GLY A 434 17.57 14.93 16.73
CA GLY A 434 16.47 14.98 15.77
C GLY A 434 16.92 15.15 14.33
N LEU A 435 15.94 15.05 13.41
CA LEU A 435 16.14 15.20 11.98
C LEU A 435 15.08 16.14 11.40
N LEU A 436 15.53 17.18 10.73
CA LEU A 436 14.73 18.06 9.90
C LEU A 436 14.93 17.69 8.44
N THR A 437 13.84 17.52 7.69
CA THR A 437 13.86 17.24 6.26
C THR A 437 13.03 18.26 5.51
N ALA A 438 13.50 18.66 4.33
CA ALA A 438 12.76 19.51 3.41
C ALA A 438 12.98 19.01 1.99
N ALA A 439 11.94 18.97 1.17
CA ALA A 439 12.02 18.60 -0.23
C ALA A 439 11.03 19.42 -1.05
N MET A 440 11.44 19.84 -2.25
CA MET A 440 10.56 20.37 -3.27
C MET A 440 10.72 19.56 -4.54
N PHE A 441 9.61 19.29 -5.21
CA PHE A 441 9.62 18.44 -6.40
C PHE A 441 8.63 18.91 -7.45
N GLN A 442 8.91 18.51 -8.68
CA GLN A 442 7.95 18.54 -9.80
C GLN A 442 7.97 17.19 -10.48
N THR A 443 6.79 16.68 -10.78
CA THR A 443 6.57 15.47 -11.60
C THR A 443 5.62 15.80 -12.74
N ASP A 444 6.06 15.54 -13.96
CA ASP A 444 5.24 15.58 -15.17
C ASP A 444 4.95 14.15 -15.62
N THR A 445 3.67 13.80 -15.81
CA THR A 445 3.25 12.45 -16.22
C THR A 445 2.53 12.52 -17.56
N LYS A 446 2.90 11.61 -18.47
CA LYS A 446 2.23 11.39 -19.76
C LYS A 446 1.40 10.12 -19.70
N ASN A 447 0.24 10.12 -20.39
CA ASN A 447 -0.71 9.01 -20.43
C ASN A 447 -1.14 8.55 -19.03
N GLU A 448 -1.32 9.48 -18.09
CA GLU A 448 -1.75 9.11 -16.74
C GLU A 448 -3.04 8.30 -16.78
N ILE A 449 -3.06 7.18 -16.05
CA ILE A 449 -4.24 6.34 -15.93
C ILE A 449 -5.09 6.92 -14.80
N VAL A 450 -6.33 7.27 -15.11
CA VAL A 450 -7.30 7.83 -14.15
C VAL A 450 -8.62 7.09 -14.22
N SER A 451 -9.42 7.20 -13.17
CA SER A 451 -10.79 6.67 -13.18
C SER A 451 -11.60 7.42 -14.23
N ASP A 452 -12.28 6.69 -15.12
CA ASP A 452 -13.20 7.26 -16.09
C ASP A 452 -14.59 7.42 -15.47
N SER A 453 -15.14 6.31 -14.97
CA SER A 453 -16.39 6.30 -14.23
C SER A 453 -16.38 5.17 -13.18
N SER A 454 -17.09 5.38 -12.08
CA SER A 454 -17.35 4.36 -11.07
C SER A 454 -18.85 4.17 -10.90
N PHE A 455 -19.27 2.92 -10.69
CA PHE A 455 -20.65 2.57 -10.41
C PHE A 455 -20.71 1.33 -9.52
N GLU A 456 -21.29 1.48 -8.32
CA GLU A 456 -21.54 0.39 -7.37
C GLU A 456 -20.34 -0.54 -7.11
N GLY A 457 -19.16 0.06 -6.93
CA GLY A 457 -17.93 -0.68 -6.68
C GLY A 457 -17.20 -1.21 -7.92
N ARG A 458 -17.61 -0.79 -9.11
CA ARG A 458 -16.94 -1.07 -10.37
C ARG A 458 -16.45 0.22 -11.02
N THR A 459 -15.16 0.26 -11.38
CA THR A 459 -14.52 1.45 -11.97
C THR A 459 -13.95 1.09 -13.33
N SER A 460 -14.23 1.90 -14.36
CA SER A 460 -13.51 1.90 -15.63
C SER A 460 -12.41 2.95 -15.61
N TYR A 461 -11.42 2.81 -16.49
CA TYR A 461 -10.24 3.65 -16.53
C TYR A 461 -9.94 4.16 -17.93
N LYS A 462 -9.33 5.35 -18.00
CA LYS A 462 -8.86 5.99 -19.23
C LYS A 462 -7.47 6.60 -19.04
N ASN A 463 -6.81 6.92 -20.13
CA ASN A 463 -5.61 7.76 -20.11
C ASN A 463 -6.02 9.24 -20.16
N ALA A 464 -5.60 10.01 -19.16
CA ALA A 464 -5.93 11.43 -19.01
C ALA A 464 -5.00 12.37 -19.81
N GLY A 465 -4.08 11.81 -20.61
CA GLY A 465 -3.07 12.61 -21.31
C GLY A 465 -1.96 13.07 -20.37
N GLU A 466 -1.82 14.37 -20.14
CA GLU A 466 -0.74 14.94 -19.32
C GLU A 466 -1.23 15.46 -17.97
N THR A 467 -0.44 15.23 -16.93
CA THR A 467 -0.66 15.78 -15.59
C THR A 467 0.62 16.35 -15.02
N ARG A 468 0.48 17.27 -14.07
CA ARG A 468 1.62 17.85 -13.34
C ARG A 468 1.36 17.87 -11.85
N ARG A 469 2.36 17.46 -11.09
CA ARG A 469 2.41 17.53 -9.63
C ARG A 469 3.58 18.40 -9.20
N ARG A 470 3.33 19.37 -8.33
CA ARG A 470 4.35 20.19 -7.67
C ARG A 470 4.12 20.15 -6.18
N GLY A 471 5.17 19.95 -5.42
CA GLY A 471 5.02 19.86 -3.99
C GLY A 471 6.18 20.38 -3.18
N LEU A 472 5.86 20.74 -1.94
CA LEU A 472 6.79 21.04 -0.87
C LEU A 472 6.47 20.13 0.30
N GLU A 473 7.49 19.44 0.82
CA GLU A 473 7.40 18.55 1.98
C GLU A 473 8.35 19.01 3.05
N LEU A 474 7.87 19.13 4.29
CA LEU A 474 8.66 19.40 5.49
C LEU A 474 8.41 18.30 6.51
N GLY A 475 9.45 17.83 7.17
CA GLY A 475 9.38 16.83 8.22
C GLY A 475 10.33 17.16 9.36
N LEU A 476 9.87 16.94 10.59
CA LEU A 476 10.66 17.06 11.80
C LEU A 476 10.38 15.83 12.69
N ASP A 477 11.45 15.20 13.13
CA ASP A 477 11.43 14.17 14.17
C ASP A 477 12.47 14.56 15.21
N GLN A 478 12.02 14.91 16.41
CA GLN A 478 12.88 15.47 17.46
C GLN A 478 12.65 14.74 18.77
N GLN A 479 13.73 14.23 19.34
CA GLN A 479 13.74 13.68 20.69
C GLN A 479 14.26 14.74 21.69
N PHE A 480 13.57 14.90 22.81
CA PHE A 480 13.93 15.76 23.92
C PHE A 480 14.15 14.92 25.18
N GLY A 481 15.37 14.92 25.71
CA GLY A 481 15.74 14.01 26.77
C GLY A 481 15.58 12.53 26.36
N GLU A 482 15.24 11.67 27.32
CA GLU A 482 15.13 10.22 27.11
C GLU A 482 13.71 9.78 26.73
N SER A 483 12.70 10.55 27.13
CA SER A 483 11.30 10.09 27.10
C SER A 483 10.35 10.90 26.21
N TRP A 484 10.77 12.08 25.74
CA TRP A 484 9.90 12.93 24.92
C TRP A 484 10.27 12.86 23.45
N ARG A 485 9.27 12.69 22.60
CA ARG A 485 9.43 12.74 21.15
C ARG A 485 8.35 13.58 20.49
N PHE A 486 8.78 14.50 19.65
CA PHE A 486 7.91 15.32 18.82
C PHE A 486 8.12 14.98 17.35
N LYS A 487 7.03 14.73 16.62
CA LYS A 487 7.03 14.53 15.18
C LYS A 487 6.09 15.52 14.53
N ALA A 488 6.53 16.11 13.42
CA ALA A 488 5.67 16.96 12.59
C ALA A 488 5.97 16.69 11.11
N ALA A 489 4.93 16.73 10.28
CA ALA A 489 5.04 16.63 8.85
C ALA A 489 4.03 17.56 8.19
N TRP A 490 4.44 18.25 7.13
CA TRP A 490 3.57 19.07 6.33
C TRP A 490 3.88 18.89 4.85
N THR A 491 2.83 18.74 4.05
CA THR A 491 2.91 18.61 2.59
C THR A 491 1.97 19.62 1.95
N LEU A 492 2.50 20.42 1.05
CA LEU A 492 1.75 21.21 0.09
C LEU A 492 1.89 20.55 -1.29
N LEU A 493 0.78 20.16 -1.91
CA LEU A 493 0.77 19.44 -3.18
C LEU A 493 -0.25 20.08 -4.15
N ASP A 494 0.23 20.59 -5.27
CA ASP A 494 -0.60 21.04 -6.38
C ASP A 494 -0.51 20.01 -7.52
N ALA A 495 -1.58 19.22 -7.69
CA ALA A 495 -1.69 18.15 -8.68
C ALA A 495 -2.83 18.47 -9.65
N ARG A 496 -2.50 18.65 -10.96
CA ARG A 496 -3.45 19.14 -11.97
C ARG A 496 -3.34 18.40 -13.29
N TYR A 497 -4.46 18.32 -13.98
CA TYR A 497 -4.50 18.01 -15.40
C TYR A 497 -3.81 19.11 -16.22
N ARG A 498 -3.10 18.72 -17.26
CA ARG A 498 -2.43 19.59 -18.26
C ARG A 498 -2.90 19.31 -19.67
N SER A 499 -3.98 18.57 -19.79
CA SER A 499 -4.66 18.25 -21.02
C SER A 499 -6.14 18.00 -20.73
N ASN A 500 -6.98 18.06 -21.75
CA ASN A 500 -8.40 17.78 -21.58
C ASN A 500 -8.64 16.28 -21.41
N ALA A 501 -8.89 15.84 -20.18
CA ALA A 501 -9.18 14.45 -19.83
C ALA A 501 -10.69 14.18 -19.63
N CYS A 502 -11.54 15.20 -19.66
CA CYS A 502 -12.96 15.13 -19.27
C CYS A 502 -13.93 14.94 -20.45
N GLY A 503 -13.47 14.40 -21.58
CA GLY A 503 -14.36 14.09 -22.70
C GLY A 503 -14.89 15.35 -23.39
N THR A 504 -16.15 15.73 -23.17
CA THR A 504 -16.82 16.86 -23.82
C THR A 504 -16.54 18.21 -23.16
N GLU A 505 -16.14 18.25 -21.90
CA GLU A 505 -15.80 19.46 -21.16
C GLU A 505 -14.29 19.57 -20.92
N SER A 506 -13.78 20.80 -20.81
CA SER A 506 -12.36 21.01 -20.54
C SER A 506 -12.08 20.94 -19.07
N CYS A 507 -11.21 20.00 -18.65
CA CYS A 507 -10.66 19.94 -17.31
C CYS A 507 -9.17 20.32 -17.24
N ASP A 508 -8.61 20.91 -18.28
CA ASP A 508 -7.24 21.46 -18.22
C ASP A 508 -7.13 22.49 -17.10
N GLY A 509 -6.15 22.28 -16.22
CA GLY A 509 -5.95 23.09 -15.02
C GLY A 509 -6.76 22.64 -13.80
N ASN A 510 -7.74 21.74 -13.92
CA ASN A 510 -8.47 21.18 -12.78
C ASN A 510 -7.56 20.32 -11.89
N ARG A 511 -7.90 20.24 -10.62
CA ARG A 511 -7.21 19.35 -9.66
C ARG A 511 -7.52 17.91 -10.00
N ILE A 512 -6.51 17.04 -9.90
CA ILE A 512 -6.73 15.59 -9.96
C ILE A 512 -7.54 15.18 -8.72
N PRO A 513 -8.67 14.49 -8.90
CA PRO A 513 -9.52 14.11 -7.76
C PRO A 513 -8.85 13.08 -6.84
N GLY A 514 -9.33 12.98 -5.60
CA GLY A 514 -8.77 12.09 -4.58
C GLY A 514 -7.51 12.62 -3.89
N ILE A 515 -7.03 13.83 -4.23
CA ILE A 515 -5.79 14.42 -3.73
C ILE A 515 -6.10 15.66 -2.88
N ALA A 516 -5.63 15.66 -1.62
CA ALA A 516 -5.64 16.84 -0.79
C ALA A 516 -4.47 17.77 -1.14
N ARG A 517 -4.72 19.07 -1.18
CA ARG A 517 -3.67 20.08 -1.44
C ARG A 517 -2.75 20.31 -0.24
N ASN A 518 -3.31 20.32 0.97
CA ASN A 518 -2.55 20.48 2.20
C ASN A 518 -2.81 19.30 3.13
N MET A 519 -1.74 18.74 3.66
CA MET A 519 -1.74 17.67 4.64
C MET A 519 -0.78 18.05 5.77
N ALA A 520 -1.23 17.96 7.01
CA ALA A 520 -0.38 18.21 8.16
C ALA A 520 -0.60 17.17 9.26
N TYR A 521 0.47 16.83 9.92
CA TYR A 521 0.51 15.94 11.07
C TYR A 521 1.41 16.54 12.14
N ALA A 522 1.00 16.46 13.39
CA ALA A 522 1.86 16.72 14.54
C ALA A 522 1.54 15.73 15.65
N GLY A 523 2.56 15.18 16.27
CA GLY A 523 2.46 14.24 17.38
C GLY A 523 3.46 14.55 18.47
N LEU A 524 3.03 14.48 19.71
CA LEU A 524 3.86 14.60 20.90
C LEU A 524 3.64 13.36 21.76
N ALA A 525 4.73 12.68 22.10
CA ALA A 525 4.71 11.50 22.95
C ALA A 525 5.66 11.66 24.14
N TYR A 526 5.19 11.26 25.32
CA TYR A 526 5.98 10.99 26.48
C TYR A 526 5.98 9.48 26.70
N ALA A 527 7.10 8.82 26.54
CA ALA A 527 7.24 7.35 26.54
C ALA A 527 8.51 6.92 27.29
N PRO A 528 8.50 6.90 28.62
CA PRO A 528 9.59 6.33 29.42
C PRO A 528 9.61 4.81 29.29
N ASP A 529 10.74 4.18 29.63
CA ASP A 529 10.89 2.72 29.57
C ASP A 529 9.88 1.98 30.46
N GLN A 530 9.52 2.56 31.60
CA GLN A 530 8.50 2.05 32.51
C GLN A 530 7.69 3.20 33.15
N GLY A 531 6.51 2.87 33.66
CA GLY A 531 5.62 3.83 34.31
C GLY A 531 4.60 4.42 33.36
N TRP A 532 4.08 5.60 33.66
CA TRP A 532 3.09 6.29 32.85
C TRP A 532 3.68 6.81 31.54
N TYR A 533 2.97 6.59 30.48
CA TYR A 533 3.21 7.23 29.19
C TYR A 533 1.93 7.88 28.65
N ALA A 534 2.08 8.86 27.79
CA ALA A 534 0.96 9.54 27.16
C ALA A 534 1.36 10.12 25.82
N GLY A 535 0.39 10.31 24.94
CA GLY A 535 0.62 10.91 23.63
C GLY A 535 -0.60 11.61 23.09
N THR A 536 -0.37 12.54 22.17
CA THR A 536 -1.41 13.20 21.38
C THR A 536 -0.95 13.34 19.95
N ASP A 537 -1.87 13.21 19.01
CA ASP A 537 -1.63 13.46 17.59
C ASP A 537 -2.75 14.33 17.00
N VAL A 538 -2.38 15.17 16.06
CA VAL A 538 -3.28 16.04 15.29
C VAL A 538 -3.04 15.77 13.81
N ARG A 539 -4.13 15.57 13.05
CA ARG A 539 -4.11 15.38 11.60
C ARG A 539 -5.04 16.38 10.95
N TYR A 540 -4.51 17.09 9.97
CA TYR A 540 -5.25 18.01 9.12
C TYR A 540 -5.18 17.57 7.68
N LEU A 541 -6.32 17.61 6.99
CA LEU A 541 -6.42 17.39 5.56
C LEU A 541 -7.30 18.49 4.95
N SER A 542 -6.83 19.14 3.87
CA SER A 542 -7.66 20.09 3.14
C SER A 542 -8.78 19.38 2.36
N ASP A 543 -9.67 20.16 1.75
CA ASP A 543 -10.71 19.63 0.87
C ASP A 543 -10.13 18.78 -0.27
N ILE A 544 -10.89 17.75 -0.68
CA ILE A 544 -10.55 16.83 -1.76
C ILE A 544 -11.64 16.91 -2.82
N ALA A 545 -11.27 17.15 -4.08
CA ALA A 545 -12.19 16.98 -5.22
C ALA A 545 -12.52 15.49 -5.41
N ALA A 546 -13.78 15.18 -5.68
CA ALA A 546 -14.25 13.81 -5.89
C ALA A 546 -14.53 13.48 -7.36
N ASP A 547 -14.55 14.47 -8.24
CA ASP A 547 -14.74 14.35 -9.67
C ASP A 547 -13.72 15.19 -10.47
N ASP A 548 -13.61 14.89 -11.78
CA ASP A 548 -12.67 15.55 -12.68
C ASP A 548 -13.05 17.03 -12.92
N GLU A 549 -14.33 17.38 -12.83
CA GLU A 549 -14.85 18.74 -12.99
C GLU A 549 -14.55 19.61 -11.77
N ASN A 550 -14.25 19.00 -10.61
CA ASN A 550 -14.04 19.61 -9.31
C ASN A 550 -15.28 20.26 -8.68
N ASP A 551 -16.46 19.86 -9.11
CA ASP A 551 -17.74 20.35 -8.60
C ASP A 551 -18.11 19.71 -7.26
N VAL A 552 -17.77 18.43 -7.08
CA VAL A 552 -18.01 17.68 -5.86
C VAL A 552 -16.74 17.61 -5.01
N LYS A 553 -16.88 17.96 -3.72
CA LYS A 553 -15.74 18.00 -2.77
C LYS A 553 -16.09 17.39 -1.44
N ALA A 554 -15.14 16.62 -0.88
CA ALA A 554 -15.15 16.27 0.54
C ALA A 554 -14.55 17.44 1.34
N PRO A 555 -15.20 17.89 2.43
CA PRO A 555 -14.73 19.00 3.22
C PRO A 555 -13.39 18.72 3.93
N SER A 556 -12.64 19.78 4.21
CA SER A 556 -11.44 19.70 5.07
C SER A 556 -11.79 19.27 6.48
N TYR A 557 -10.85 18.64 7.16
CA TYR A 557 -11.01 18.26 8.55
C TYR A 557 -9.71 18.35 9.36
N THR A 558 -9.88 18.51 10.68
CA THR A 558 -8.84 18.33 11.68
C THR A 558 -9.35 17.34 12.72
N VAL A 559 -8.58 16.30 13.01
CA VAL A 559 -8.89 15.30 14.03
C VAL A 559 -7.73 15.18 15.01
N VAL A 560 -8.07 14.96 16.27
CA VAL A 560 -7.11 14.83 17.38
C VAL A 560 -7.30 13.46 18.01
N GLY A 561 -6.18 12.74 18.20
CA GLY A 561 -6.10 11.51 18.97
C GLY A 561 -5.34 11.74 20.26
N VAL A 562 -5.72 11.04 21.32
CA VAL A 562 -4.99 11.01 22.59
C VAL A 562 -4.87 9.58 23.08
N ASN A 563 -3.73 9.25 23.66
CA ASN A 563 -3.50 7.96 24.29
C ASN A 563 -2.75 8.11 25.60
N SER A 564 -2.95 7.16 26.49
CA SER A 564 -2.19 7.03 27.72
C SER A 564 -2.13 5.58 28.13
N GLY A 565 -1.12 5.22 28.90
CA GLY A 565 -0.95 3.88 29.40
C GLY A 565 0.05 3.80 30.54
N TYR A 566 0.23 2.59 31.01
CA TYR A 566 1.19 2.31 32.06
C TYR A 566 1.92 1.00 31.81
N LYS A 567 3.24 1.04 31.88
CA LYS A 567 4.12 -0.10 31.68
C LYS A 567 4.75 -0.54 33.01
N TRP A 568 4.49 -1.77 33.39
CA TRP A 568 5.13 -2.43 34.54
C TRP A 568 6.23 -3.36 34.06
N LEU A 569 7.40 -3.26 34.67
CA LEU A 569 8.50 -4.21 34.51
C LEU A 569 8.68 -4.95 35.86
N VAL A 570 8.37 -6.24 35.90
CA VAL A 570 8.45 -7.06 37.12
C VAL A 570 9.22 -8.33 36.79
N GLN A 571 10.49 -8.37 37.22
CA GLN A 571 11.41 -9.45 36.85
C GLN A 571 11.48 -9.64 35.32
N ASN A 572 11.05 -10.80 34.83
CA ASN A 572 11.04 -11.15 33.42
C ASN A 572 9.71 -10.80 32.73
N TRP A 573 8.75 -10.21 33.47
CA TRP A 573 7.46 -9.82 32.93
C TRP A 573 7.41 -8.35 32.55
N THR A 574 6.84 -8.07 31.39
CA THR A 574 6.40 -6.73 30.99
C THR A 574 4.88 -6.74 30.81
N LEU A 575 4.20 -5.85 31.52
CA LEU A 575 2.77 -5.64 31.34
C LEU A 575 2.57 -4.20 30.84
N ASP A 576 1.83 -4.04 29.76
CA ASP A 576 1.52 -2.75 29.15
C ASP A 576 0.00 -2.61 29.00
N LEU A 577 -0.58 -1.72 29.81
CA LEU A 577 -2.00 -1.36 29.74
C LEU A 577 -2.11 -0.02 29.01
N PHE A 578 -2.87 0.06 27.94
CA PHE A 578 -3.09 1.31 27.22
C PHE A 578 -4.57 1.63 27.02
N GLY A 579 -4.85 2.92 26.84
CA GLY A 579 -6.13 3.44 26.39
C GLY A 579 -5.92 4.52 25.34
N ARG A 580 -6.82 4.59 24.37
CA ARG A 580 -6.79 5.59 23.31
C ARG A 580 -8.19 6.13 23.01
N VAL A 581 -8.26 7.42 22.70
CA VAL A 581 -9.44 8.09 22.15
C VAL A 581 -9.05 8.66 20.80
N ASP A 582 -9.68 8.19 19.74
CA ASP A 582 -9.56 8.77 18.40
C ASP A 582 -10.69 9.77 18.16
N ASN A 583 -10.40 10.81 17.35
CA ASN A 583 -11.34 11.88 17.05
C ASN A 583 -11.96 12.48 18.33
N LEU A 584 -11.10 12.98 19.21
CA LEU A 584 -11.46 13.49 20.55
C LEU A 584 -12.62 14.50 20.54
N PHE A 585 -12.71 15.32 19.50
CA PHE A 585 -13.71 16.40 19.38
C PHE A 585 -14.96 15.96 18.59
N ASP A 586 -15.12 14.67 18.31
CA ASP A 586 -16.28 14.07 17.64
C ASP A 586 -16.64 14.75 16.31
N ARG A 587 -15.63 15.00 15.48
CA ARG A 587 -15.82 15.59 14.15
C ARG A 587 -16.47 14.61 13.19
N ASN A 588 -17.53 15.03 12.51
CA ASN A 588 -18.04 14.34 11.33
C ASN A 588 -17.15 14.70 10.14
N TYR A 589 -16.52 13.70 9.52
CA TYR A 589 -15.65 13.91 8.39
C TYR A 589 -15.67 12.73 7.41
N ILE A 590 -15.22 12.98 6.19
CA ILE A 590 -15.08 11.99 5.13
C ILE A 590 -13.69 11.38 5.20
N GLY A 591 -13.63 10.08 5.39
CA GLY A 591 -12.36 9.34 5.49
C GLY A 591 -11.71 9.07 4.15
N SER A 592 -12.50 8.85 3.10
CA SER A 592 -12.04 8.73 1.71
C SER A 592 -13.15 9.10 0.72
N VAL A 593 -12.78 9.28 -0.55
CA VAL A 593 -13.72 9.53 -1.65
C VAL A 593 -13.60 8.44 -2.70
N ILE A 594 -14.74 8.10 -3.32
CA ILE A 594 -14.81 7.27 -4.53
C ILE A 594 -14.81 8.24 -5.72
N VAL A 595 -13.75 8.20 -6.51
CA VAL A 595 -13.56 9.16 -7.60
C VAL A 595 -14.51 8.86 -8.75
N ASN A 596 -15.15 9.90 -9.32
CA ASN A 596 -16.05 9.82 -10.48
C ASN A 596 -17.22 8.84 -10.30
N GLU A 597 -17.80 8.78 -9.10
CA GLU A 597 -18.92 7.87 -8.80
C GLU A 597 -20.23 8.37 -9.43
N SER A 598 -20.72 7.67 -10.44
CA SER A 598 -21.81 8.10 -11.32
C SER A 598 -23.18 8.21 -10.65
N ASN A 599 -23.37 7.56 -9.47
CA ASN A 599 -24.62 7.62 -8.70
C ASN A 599 -24.59 8.66 -7.58
N GLY A 600 -23.56 9.51 -7.52
CA GLY A 600 -23.39 10.56 -6.52
C GLY A 600 -22.94 10.09 -5.14
N ARG A 601 -22.61 8.81 -4.95
CA ARG A 601 -22.17 8.23 -3.67
C ARG A 601 -20.66 8.33 -3.49
N TYR A 602 -20.15 9.53 -3.57
CA TYR A 602 -18.70 9.81 -3.50
C TYR A 602 -18.07 9.60 -2.12
N TYR A 603 -18.87 9.58 -1.04
CA TYR A 603 -18.33 9.76 0.31
C TYR A 603 -18.27 8.46 1.10
N GLU A 604 -17.12 8.17 1.67
CA GLU A 604 -16.92 7.12 2.68
C GLU A 604 -16.67 7.79 4.04
N PRO A 605 -17.68 7.84 4.92
CA PRO A 605 -17.58 8.49 6.22
C PRO A 605 -16.56 7.79 7.13
N ALA A 606 -15.81 8.59 7.88
CA ALA A 606 -14.99 8.12 8.98
C ALA A 606 -15.77 8.12 10.31
N PRO A 607 -15.35 7.33 11.30
CA PRO A 607 -16.03 7.27 12.59
C PRO A 607 -15.90 8.58 13.36
N GLY A 608 -16.93 8.90 14.15
CA GLY A 608 -16.89 9.90 15.19
C GLY A 608 -15.91 9.53 16.30
N ARG A 609 -16.05 10.14 17.49
CA ARG A 609 -15.23 9.80 18.65
C ARG A 609 -15.34 8.30 18.96
N ASN A 610 -14.19 7.66 19.08
CA ASN A 610 -14.14 6.24 19.38
C ASN A 610 -13.01 5.92 20.35
N TYR A 611 -13.12 4.80 21.04
CA TYR A 611 -12.30 4.42 22.18
C TYR A 611 -11.70 3.05 21.97
N SER A 612 -10.52 2.84 22.54
CA SER A 612 -9.90 1.52 22.63
C SER A 612 -9.11 1.39 23.93
N VAL A 613 -9.04 0.16 24.45
CA VAL A 613 -8.25 -0.23 25.60
C VAL A 613 -7.62 -1.57 25.30
N GLY A 614 -6.40 -1.79 25.73
CA GLY A 614 -5.70 -3.05 25.51
C GLY A 614 -4.69 -3.34 26.60
N LEU A 615 -4.38 -4.63 26.72
CA LEU A 615 -3.34 -5.16 27.60
C LEU A 615 -2.41 -6.04 26.77
N THR A 616 -1.12 -5.79 26.90
CA THR A 616 -0.06 -6.64 26.37
C THR A 616 0.74 -7.21 27.55
N VAL A 617 0.93 -8.50 27.57
CA VAL A 617 1.74 -9.21 28.54
C VAL A 617 2.86 -9.93 27.82
N SER A 618 4.09 -9.68 28.22
CA SER A 618 5.28 -10.29 27.63
C SER A 618 6.14 -10.93 28.72
N TYR A 619 6.69 -12.09 28.44
CA TYR A 619 7.63 -12.81 29.31
C TYR A 619 8.94 -13.08 28.58
N ALA A 620 10.06 -12.68 29.18
CA ALA A 620 11.40 -12.94 28.66
C ALA A 620 11.99 -14.17 29.39
N PHE A 621 12.33 -15.21 28.62
CA PHE A 621 12.99 -16.40 29.15
C PHE A 621 14.46 -16.11 29.45
N GLN A 622 14.99 -16.71 30.54
CA GLN A 622 16.41 -16.57 30.88
C GLN A 622 17.26 -17.59 30.12
#